data_6dc9acbdab4292a8c7ac2f98c17cd084
#
_entry.id   6dc9acbdab4292a8c7ac2f98c17cd084
#
_cell.length_a   1.000
_cell.length_b   1.000
_cell.length_c   1.000
_cell.angle_alpha   90.00
_cell.angle_beta   90.00
_cell.angle_gamma   90.00
#
_symmetry.space_group_name_H-M   'P 1'
#
loop_
_entity.id
_entity.type
_entity.pdbx_description
1 polymer ?
#
loop_
_entity_poly.entity_id
_entity_poly.type
_entity_poly.pdbx_seq_one_letter_code
_entity_poly.pdbx_strand_id
1 'polypeptide(L)'
;MAASILNMFRVEDLRNKVLFTLGMLALYRVGCFVPAPGIDIDAIQLLKETTDENGGALAFLRLFSGGALTQFAIFALGIMPYITASIIMQILGVVIPRVEQWQQMGAVGQRKITQATRYLTIGIALIQSTAFAFLFHNGGGGFGSAPSSGTQLDLLPKFTAPRVALVVLTLTAGTALLMWMGELISQKGIGNGMSLIIFASVVSALPNQGALVRTDAGMGGLIGVIILFGAMLVAIVFVEQGQRSIPVQFAKRVV
;
A
#
# COMPACT_ATOMS: atom_id res chain seq x y z
N MET A 1 31.30 -2.96 -6.06
CA MET A 1 29.81 -3.00 -5.96
C MET A 1 29.12 -3.35 -7.28
N ALA A 2 29.42 -2.70 -8.42
CA ALA A 2 28.78 -3.05 -9.72
C ALA A 2 29.00 -4.50 -10.16
N ALA A 3 30.19 -5.06 -9.98
CA ALA A 3 30.49 -6.47 -10.29
C ALA A 3 29.71 -7.47 -9.41
N SER A 4 29.38 -7.08 -8.18
CA SER A 4 28.58 -7.89 -7.25
C SER A 4 27.12 -7.99 -7.70
N ILE A 5 26.54 -6.90 -8.25
CA ILE A 5 25.16 -6.88 -8.77
C ILE A 5 25.05 -7.71 -10.05
N LEU A 6 26.05 -7.63 -10.94
CA LEU A 6 26.11 -8.46 -12.14
C LEU A 6 26.26 -9.97 -11.83
N ASN A 7 27.01 -10.32 -10.78
CA ASN A 7 27.13 -11.69 -10.32
C ASN A 7 25.83 -12.23 -9.68
N MET A 8 24.98 -11.35 -9.14
CA MET A 8 23.66 -11.71 -8.59
C MET A 8 22.73 -12.32 -9.65
N PHE A 9 22.82 -11.87 -10.90
CA PHE A 9 22.04 -12.42 -12.02
C PHE A 9 22.62 -13.75 -12.58
N ARG A 10 23.82 -14.14 -12.17
CA ARG A 10 24.43 -15.42 -12.56
C ARG A 10 23.94 -16.60 -11.71
N VAL A 11 23.45 -16.35 -10.50
CA VAL A 11 22.88 -17.38 -9.64
C VAL A 11 21.42 -17.60 -10.05
N GLU A 12 21.12 -18.78 -10.57
CA GLU A 12 19.81 -19.11 -11.16
C GLU A 12 18.65 -18.95 -10.18
N ASP A 13 18.80 -19.42 -8.95
CA ASP A 13 17.78 -19.30 -7.89
C ASP A 13 17.45 -17.84 -7.55
N LEU A 14 18.48 -16.99 -7.48
CA LEU A 14 18.30 -15.59 -7.15
C LEU A 14 17.66 -14.83 -8.32
N ARG A 15 18.09 -15.12 -9.55
CA ARG A 15 17.48 -14.56 -10.76
C ARG A 15 16.00 -14.88 -10.84
N ASN A 16 15.62 -16.14 -10.60
CA ASN A 16 14.23 -16.58 -10.64
C ASN A 16 13.37 -15.88 -9.59
N LYS A 17 13.87 -15.68 -8.37
CA LYS A 17 13.21 -14.92 -7.32
C LYS A 17 13.04 -13.45 -7.66
N VAL A 18 14.07 -12.82 -8.24
CA VAL A 18 14.00 -11.42 -8.70
C VAL A 18 12.95 -11.27 -9.80
N LEU A 19 13.01 -12.12 -10.85
CA LEU A 19 12.08 -12.10 -11.97
C LEU A 19 10.64 -12.34 -11.50
N PHE A 20 10.43 -13.28 -10.58
CA PHE A 20 9.11 -13.52 -9.98
C PHE A 20 8.59 -12.28 -9.26
N THR A 21 9.43 -11.64 -8.43
CA THR A 21 9.05 -10.43 -7.70
C THR A 21 8.71 -9.30 -8.66
N LEU A 22 9.53 -9.05 -9.68
CA LEU A 22 9.27 -8.02 -10.70
C LEU A 22 8.00 -8.32 -11.49
N GLY A 23 7.77 -9.59 -11.86
CA GLY A 23 6.54 -10.03 -12.53
C GLY A 23 5.29 -9.76 -11.70
N MET A 24 5.33 -10.06 -10.40
CA MET A 24 4.22 -9.78 -9.48
C MET A 24 3.98 -8.27 -9.30
N LEU A 25 5.04 -7.46 -9.20
CA LEU A 25 4.91 -6.01 -9.14
C LEU A 25 4.36 -5.41 -10.44
N ALA A 26 4.75 -5.96 -11.60
CA ALA A 26 4.18 -5.56 -12.89
C ALA A 26 2.69 -5.91 -12.97
N LEU A 27 2.30 -7.10 -12.51
CA LEU A 27 0.90 -7.52 -12.45
C LEU A 27 0.08 -6.64 -11.49
N TYR A 28 0.65 -6.29 -10.34
CA TYR A 28 0.07 -5.30 -9.44
C TYR A 28 -0.15 -3.96 -10.17
N ARG A 29 0.84 -3.49 -10.91
CA ARG A 29 0.75 -2.22 -11.62
C ARG A 29 -0.35 -2.22 -12.69
N VAL A 30 -0.48 -3.31 -13.45
CA VAL A 30 -1.57 -3.50 -14.43
C VAL A 30 -2.93 -3.42 -13.73
N GLY A 31 -3.10 -4.11 -12.59
CA GLY A 31 -4.36 -4.09 -11.85
C GLY A 31 -4.75 -2.71 -11.28
N CYS A 32 -3.78 -1.81 -11.07
CA CYS A 32 -4.06 -0.42 -10.66
C CYS A 32 -4.73 0.41 -11.78
N PHE A 33 -4.68 -0.04 -13.03
CA PHE A 33 -5.30 0.65 -14.18
C PHE A 33 -6.63 0.03 -14.61
N VAL A 34 -7.00 -1.12 -14.08
CA VAL A 34 -8.26 -1.79 -14.40
C VAL A 34 -9.38 -1.19 -13.56
N PRO A 35 -10.31 -0.40 -14.13
CA PRO A 35 -11.39 0.22 -13.37
C PRO A 35 -12.36 -0.84 -12.85
N ALA A 36 -12.94 -0.59 -11.68
CA ALA A 36 -13.97 -1.46 -11.12
C ALA A 36 -15.25 -1.38 -11.97
N PRO A 37 -15.95 -2.50 -12.19
CA PRO A 37 -17.15 -2.51 -13.01
C PRO A 37 -18.28 -1.69 -12.36
N GLY A 38 -19.02 -0.95 -13.18
CA GLY A 38 -20.19 -0.17 -12.75
C GLY A 38 -19.93 1.29 -12.38
N ILE A 39 -18.72 1.80 -12.60
CA ILE A 39 -18.31 3.18 -12.35
C ILE A 39 -18.27 3.96 -13.66
N ASP A 40 -18.64 5.23 -13.60
CA ASP A 40 -18.60 6.14 -14.75
C ASP A 40 -17.18 6.65 -15.00
N ILE A 41 -16.69 6.44 -16.23
CA ILE A 41 -15.32 6.82 -16.62
C ILE A 41 -15.18 8.33 -16.73
N ASP A 42 -16.22 9.05 -17.12
CA ASP A 42 -16.20 10.50 -17.23
C ASP A 42 -16.10 11.16 -15.84
N ALA A 43 -16.78 10.62 -14.85
CA ALA A 43 -16.68 11.06 -13.47
C ALA A 43 -15.29 10.78 -12.85
N ILE A 44 -14.58 9.75 -13.31
CA ILE A 44 -13.19 9.48 -12.92
C ILE A 44 -12.24 10.59 -13.40
N GLN A 45 -12.45 11.14 -14.61
CA GLN A 45 -11.61 12.21 -15.12
C GLN A 45 -11.77 13.49 -14.29
N LEU A 46 -13.00 13.84 -13.93
CA LEU A 46 -13.30 14.97 -13.04
C LEU A 46 -12.67 14.77 -11.64
N LEU A 47 -12.69 13.54 -11.11
CA LEU A 47 -12.06 13.24 -9.83
C LEU A 47 -10.54 13.42 -9.87
N LYS A 48 -9.89 13.09 -11.00
CA LYS A 48 -8.45 13.31 -11.18
C LYS A 48 -8.10 14.80 -11.15
N GLU A 49 -8.82 15.61 -11.90
CA GLU A 49 -8.61 17.05 -11.98
C GLU A 49 -8.80 17.72 -10.61
N THR A 50 -9.90 17.41 -9.90
CA THR A 50 -10.15 17.97 -8.58
C THR A 50 -9.17 17.50 -7.50
N THR A 51 -8.63 16.27 -7.62
CA THR A 51 -7.65 15.75 -6.66
C THR A 51 -6.26 16.36 -6.89
N ASP A 52 -5.90 16.64 -8.12
CA ASP A 52 -4.62 17.28 -8.45
C ASP A 52 -4.59 18.76 -8.02
N GLU A 53 -5.73 19.47 -8.09
CA GLU A 53 -5.82 20.89 -7.68
C GLU A 53 -5.87 21.11 -6.15
N ASN A 54 -6.56 20.24 -5.40
CA ASN A 54 -6.88 20.50 -3.99
C ASN A 54 -6.00 19.78 -2.96
N GLY A 55 -5.06 18.92 -3.37
CA GLY A 55 -4.00 18.35 -2.52
C GLY A 55 -4.39 17.69 -1.18
N GLY A 56 -5.66 17.46 -0.90
CA GLY A 56 -6.17 17.03 0.40
C GLY A 56 -5.87 15.56 0.79
N ALA A 57 -6.66 15.02 1.71
CA ALA A 57 -6.53 13.63 2.19
C ALA A 57 -6.62 12.60 1.06
N LEU A 58 -7.35 12.88 -0.03
CA LEU A 58 -7.41 12.03 -1.21
C LEU A 58 -6.06 11.91 -1.93
N ALA A 59 -5.28 13.00 -2.02
CA ALA A 59 -3.94 12.97 -2.61
C ALA A 59 -3.01 12.07 -1.79
N PHE A 60 -3.12 12.10 -0.46
CA PHE A 60 -2.37 11.22 0.44
C PHE A 60 -2.76 9.73 0.23
N LEU A 61 -4.05 9.42 0.18
CA LEU A 61 -4.53 8.05 -0.08
C LEU A 61 -4.12 7.55 -1.47
N ARG A 62 -4.05 8.45 -2.46
CA ARG A 62 -3.54 8.16 -3.81
C ARG A 62 -2.11 7.64 -3.81
N LEU A 63 -1.24 8.18 -2.94
CA LEU A 63 0.15 7.72 -2.82
C LEU A 63 0.22 6.25 -2.40
N PHE A 64 -0.60 5.84 -1.41
CA PHE A 64 -0.61 4.46 -0.91
C PHE A 64 -1.30 3.47 -1.84
N SER A 65 -2.24 3.94 -2.66
CA SER A 65 -2.91 3.10 -3.66
C SER A 65 -2.18 3.06 -5.01
N GLY A 66 -1.05 3.79 -5.16
CA GLY A 66 -0.32 3.87 -6.42
C GLY A 66 -1.13 4.49 -7.57
N GLY A 67 -2.09 5.39 -7.25
CA GLY A 67 -2.99 6.02 -8.20
C GLY A 67 -4.26 5.21 -8.52
N ALA A 68 -4.41 4.00 -7.98
CA ALA A 68 -5.58 3.16 -8.23
C ALA A 68 -6.88 3.77 -7.67
N LEU A 69 -6.80 4.54 -6.57
CA LEU A 69 -7.97 5.19 -5.97
C LEU A 69 -8.61 6.23 -6.90
N THR A 70 -7.81 7.06 -7.55
CA THR A 70 -8.30 8.10 -8.47
C THR A 70 -8.85 7.54 -9.78
N GLN A 71 -8.55 6.28 -10.08
CA GLN A 71 -9.12 5.55 -11.21
C GLN A 71 -10.25 4.60 -10.80
N PHE A 72 -10.58 4.56 -9.51
CA PHE A 72 -11.49 3.56 -8.95
C PHE A 72 -11.19 2.15 -9.46
N ALA A 73 -9.90 1.84 -9.54
CA ALA A 73 -9.43 0.56 -10.02
C ALA A 73 -9.75 -0.55 -9.00
N ILE A 74 -9.61 -1.80 -9.41
CA ILE A 74 -9.82 -2.97 -8.55
C ILE A 74 -8.96 -2.88 -7.28
N PHE A 75 -7.77 -2.28 -7.37
CA PHE A 75 -6.86 -2.06 -6.25
C PHE A 75 -7.00 -0.68 -5.57
N ALA A 76 -8.16 -0.01 -5.69
CA ALA A 76 -8.37 1.33 -5.16
C ALA A 76 -8.13 1.45 -3.64
N LEU A 77 -8.52 0.46 -2.85
CA LEU A 77 -8.23 0.40 -1.41
C LEU A 77 -6.74 0.17 -1.11
N GLY A 78 -5.98 -0.30 -2.09
CA GLY A 78 -4.58 -0.65 -1.92
C GLY A 78 -4.34 -1.69 -0.82
N ILE A 79 -3.22 -1.57 -0.14
CA ILE A 79 -2.80 -2.48 0.91
C ILE A 79 -3.18 -1.99 2.33
N MET A 80 -3.81 -0.80 2.45
CA MET A 80 -4.15 -0.17 3.72
C MET A 80 -4.97 -1.07 4.67
N PRO A 81 -6.02 -1.80 4.21
CA PRO A 81 -6.77 -2.70 5.08
C PRO A 81 -5.91 -3.78 5.73
N TYR A 82 -4.94 -4.30 4.98
CA TYR A 82 -4.02 -5.32 5.50
C TYR A 82 -3.03 -4.75 6.53
N ILE A 83 -2.47 -3.55 6.27
CA ILE A 83 -1.58 -2.88 7.23
C ILE A 83 -2.32 -2.65 8.55
N THR A 84 -3.53 -2.09 8.48
CA THR A 84 -4.37 -1.84 9.65
C THR A 84 -4.66 -3.13 10.40
N ALA A 85 -5.06 -4.20 9.71
CA ALA A 85 -5.31 -5.51 10.30
C ALA A 85 -4.06 -6.09 10.98
N SER A 86 -2.90 -5.94 10.34
CA SER A 86 -1.62 -6.43 10.88
C SER A 86 -1.23 -5.69 12.16
N ILE A 87 -1.38 -4.36 12.19
CA ILE A 87 -1.13 -3.55 13.39
C ILE A 87 -2.09 -3.93 14.52
N ILE A 88 -3.39 -4.07 14.21
CA ILE A 88 -4.39 -4.51 15.19
C ILE A 88 -4.00 -5.87 15.77
N MET A 89 -3.61 -6.83 14.94
CA MET A 89 -3.20 -8.17 15.42
C MET A 89 -1.93 -8.11 16.28
N GLN A 90 -0.99 -7.22 15.98
CA GLN A 90 0.20 -7.01 16.82
C GLN A 90 -0.18 -6.46 18.21
N ILE A 91 -1.07 -5.46 18.26
CA ILE A 91 -1.57 -4.91 19.53
C ILE A 91 -2.35 -5.97 20.32
N LEU A 92 -3.22 -6.72 19.64
CA LEU A 92 -3.98 -7.81 20.27
C LEU A 92 -3.06 -8.92 20.82
N GLY A 93 -1.87 -9.10 20.23
CA GLY A 93 -0.85 -10.01 20.73
C GLY A 93 -0.31 -9.66 22.12
N VAL A 94 -0.40 -8.39 22.51
CA VAL A 94 0.02 -7.91 23.84
C VAL A 94 -1.15 -7.91 24.82
N VAL A 95 -2.38 -7.64 24.34
CA VAL A 95 -3.57 -7.46 25.20
C VAL A 95 -4.30 -8.78 25.46
N ILE A 96 -4.36 -9.68 24.47
CA ILE A 96 -5.13 -10.92 24.56
C ILE A 96 -4.20 -12.09 24.82
N PRO A 97 -4.28 -12.75 26.01
CA PRO A 97 -3.41 -13.87 26.37
C PRO A 97 -3.44 -15.04 25.37
N ARG A 98 -4.57 -15.23 24.68
CA ARG A 98 -4.72 -16.28 23.67
C ARG A 98 -3.90 -16.01 22.41
N VAL A 99 -3.77 -14.75 22.01
CA VAL A 99 -2.95 -14.35 20.86
C VAL A 99 -1.46 -14.36 21.22
N GLU A 100 -1.12 -13.97 22.46
CA GLU A 100 0.22 -14.12 23.01
C GLU A 100 0.70 -15.58 22.99
N GLN A 101 -0.15 -16.52 23.43
CA GLN A 101 0.15 -17.96 23.33
C GLN A 101 0.45 -18.40 21.89
N TRP A 102 -0.28 -17.86 20.89
CA TRP A 102 0.02 -18.16 19.49
C TRP A 102 1.40 -17.63 19.07
N GLN A 103 1.80 -16.46 19.55
CA GLN A 103 3.15 -15.93 19.27
C GLN A 103 4.24 -16.84 19.86
N GLN A 104 4.01 -17.41 21.04
CA GLN A 104 4.94 -18.33 21.71
C GLN A 104 5.01 -19.72 21.05
N MET A 105 3.99 -20.12 20.29
CA MET A 105 3.95 -21.42 19.58
C MET A 105 4.87 -21.50 18.34
N GLY A 106 5.66 -20.46 18.03
CA GLY A 106 6.57 -20.42 16.90
C GLY A 106 5.85 -20.52 15.53
N ALA A 107 6.35 -21.36 14.63
CA ALA A 107 5.85 -21.45 13.26
C ALA A 107 4.36 -21.85 13.14
N VAL A 108 3.84 -22.66 14.04
CA VAL A 108 2.42 -23.08 14.03
C VAL A 108 1.53 -21.93 14.47
N GLY A 109 1.93 -21.20 15.50
CA GLY A 109 1.21 -20.03 15.97
C GLY A 109 1.23 -18.88 14.95
N GLN A 110 2.36 -18.67 14.27
CA GLN A 110 2.48 -17.66 13.22
C GLN A 110 1.48 -17.91 12.06
N ARG A 111 1.24 -19.16 11.70
CA ARG A 111 0.20 -19.50 10.69
C ARG A 111 -1.21 -19.08 11.17
N LYS A 112 -1.54 -19.28 12.45
CA LYS A 112 -2.83 -18.86 13.02
C LYS A 112 -2.98 -17.34 13.02
N ILE A 113 -1.93 -16.63 13.40
CA ILE A 113 -1.90 -15.16 13.39
C ILE A 113 -2.10 -14.63 11.96
N THR A 114 -1.38 -15.17 10.98
CA THR A 114 -1.53 -14.80 9.57
C THR A 114 -2.96 -15.06 9.09
N GLN A 115 -3.56 -16.20 9.45
CA GLN A 115 -4.94 -16.51 9.08
C GLN A 115 -5.94 -15.55 9.72
N ALA A 116 -5.78 -15.22 11.01
CA ALA A 116 -6.60 -14.22 11.70
C ALA A 116 -6.47 -12.83 11.06
N THR A 117 -5.24 -12.43 10.70
CA THR A 117 -4.98 -11.17 9.97
C THR A 117 -5.71 -11.13 8.62
N ARG A 118 -5.75 -12.24 7.87
CA ARG A 118 -6.50 -12.32 6.61
C ARG A 118 -7.99 -12.08 6.79
N TYR A 119 -8.62 -12.73 7.77
CA TYR A 119 -10.05 -12.53 8.05
C TYR A 119 -10.34 -11.08 8.48
N LEU A 120 -9.49 -10.54 9.35
CA LEU A 120 -9.61 -9.16 9.79
C LEU A 120 -9.44 -8.17 8.63
N THR A 121 -8.49 -8.43 7.72
CA THR A 121 -8.28 -7.63 6.50
C THR A 121 -9.53 -7.59 5.64
N ILE A 122 -10.17 -8.74 5.39
CA ILE A 122 -11.40 -8.81 4.58
C ILE A 122 -12.52 -8.03 5.28
N GLY A 123 -12.67 -8.17 6.60
CA GLY A 123 -13.65 -7.41 7.38
C GLY A 123 -13.44 -5.89 7.28
N ILE A 124 -12.22 -5.42 7.46
CA ILE A 124 -11.87 -3.99 7.33
C ILE A 124 -12.08 -3.53 5.88
N ALA A 125 -11.68 -4.32 4.89
CA ALA A 125 -11.86 -4.00 3.48
C ALA A 125 -13.34 -3.86 3.10
N LEU A 126 -14.24 -4.70 3.62
CA LEU A 126 -15.69 -4.58 3.43
C LEU A 126 -16.23 -3.28 4.02
N ILE A 127 -15.81 -2.91 5.23
CA ILE A 127 -16.23 -1.66 5.86
C ILE A 127 -15.72 -0.46 5.06
N GLN A 128 -14.44 -0.45 4.68
CA GLN A 128 -13.84 0.65 3.94
C GLN A 128 -14.42 0.78 2.53
N SER A 129 -14.61 -0.32 1.80
CA SER A 129 -15.19 -0.29 0.46
C SER A 129 -16.63 0.25 0.48
N THR A 130 -17.41 -0.14 1.49
CA THR A 130 -18.76 0.39 1.69
C THR A 130 -18.72 1.88 2.00
N ALA A 131 -17.85 2.31 2.91
CA ALA A 131 -17.65 3.72 3.24
C ALA A 131 -17.25 4.55 2.00
N PHE A 132 -16.33 4.05 1.17
CA PHE A 132 -15.96 4.72 -0.08
C PHE A 132 -17.12 4.79 -1.08
N ALA A 133 -17.91 3.72 -1.24
CA ALA A 133 -19.06 3.72 -2.14
C ALA A 133 -20.07 4.81 -1.75
N PHE A 134 -20.37 4.97 -0.45
CA PHE A 134 -21.24 6.04 0.05
C PHE A 134 -20.62 7.43 -0.06
N LEU A 135 -19.33 7.56 0.24
CA LEU A 135 -18.61 8.83 0.17
C LEU A 135 -18.65 9.41 -1.24
N PHE A 136 -18.38 8.58 -2.24
CA PHE A 136 -18.31 9.02 -3.64
C PHE A 136 -19.70 9.20 -4.27
N HIS A 137 -20.74 8.56 -3.74
CA HIS A 137 -22.10 8.85 -4.13
C HIS A 137 -22.56 10.24 -3.59
N ASN A 138 -22.17 10.59 -2.37
CA ASN A 138 -22.51 11.87 -1.75
C ASN A 138 -21.59 13.03 -2.18
N GLY A 139 -20.90 12.92 -3.32
CA GLY A 139 -20.10 14.00 -3.90
C GLY A 139 -18.70 14.18 -3.32
N GLY A 140 -18.17 13.18 -2.60
CA GLY A 140 -16.77 13.21 -2.12
C GLY A 140 -16.45 14.24 -1.03
N GLY A 141 -17.43 15.01 -0.55
CA GLY A 141 -17.27 16.15 0.37
C GLY A 141 -16.72 15.85 1.77
N GLY A 142 -16.48 14.56 2.11
CA GLY A 142 -15.92 14.17 3.41
C GLY A 142 -14.40 14.36 3.55
N PHE A 143 -13.68 14.63 2.47
CA PHE A 143 -12.20 14.78 2.47
C PHE A 143 -11.69 16.21 2.21
N GLY A 144 -12.48 17.22 2.52
CA GLY A 144 -12.03 18.62 2.47
C GLY A 144 -12.14 19.31 1.12
N SER A 145 -12.69 18.63 0.13
CA SER A 145 -12.99 19.21 -1.19
C SER A 145 -14.51 19.23 -1.36
N ALA A 146 -15.20 20.18 -0.74
CA ALA A 146 -16.48 20.59 -1.28
C ALA A 146 -16.19 21.20 -2.66
N PRO A 147 -16.76 20.68 -3.77
CA PRO A 147 -16.61 21.34 -5.05
C PRO A 147 -17.19 22.74 -4.91
N SER A 148 -16.33 23.75 -5.08
CA SER A 148 -16.69 25.16 -5.06
C SER A 148 -17.62 25.57 -6.23
N SER A 149 -17.92 24.62 -7.09
CA SER A 149 -18.88 24.77 -8.19
C SER A 149 -19.79 23.54 -8.21
N GLY A 150 -20.92 23.61 -7.57
CA GLY A 150 -22.16 22.82 -7.66
C GLY A 150 -22.26 21.49 -8.44
N THR A 151 -21.16 20.97 -8.93
CA THR A 151 -21.08 19.71 -9.67
C THR A 151 -20.89 18.57 -8.67
N GLN A 152 -21.97 17.91 -8.30
CA GLN A 152 -21.91 16.67 -7.52
C GLN A 152 -21.14 15.63 -8.35
N LEU A 153 -19.97 15.24 -7.87
CA LEU A 153 -19.19 14.12 -8.41
C LEU A 153 -19.92 12.81 -8.06
N ASP A 154 -20.94 12.48 -8.82
CA ASP A 154 -21.64 11.20 -8.67
C ASP A 154 -20.93 10.14 -9.53
N LEU A 155 -19.99 9.43 -8.92
CA LEU A 155 -19.28 8.30 -9.55
C LEU A 155 -20.17 7.08 -9.75
N LEU A 156 -21.35 7.07 -9.13
CA LEU A 156 -22.35 6.01 -9.21
C LEU A 156 -23.69 6.58 -9.69
N PRO A 157 -23.84 6.93 -10.99
CA PRO A 157 -25.02 7.65 -11.50
C PRO A 157 -26.34 6.89 -11.31
N LYS A 158 -26.29 5.61 -10.93
CA LYS A 158 -27.46 4.83 -10.49
C LYS A 158 -27.10 4.09 -9.21
N PHE A 159 -27.31 4.73 -8.07
CA PHE A 159 -27.12 4.14 -6.75
C PHE A 159 -28.18 3.06 -6.47
N THR A 160 -27.96 1.89 -7.05
CA THR A 160 -28.83 0.73 -6.88
C THR A 160 -28.11 -0.30 -6.02
N ALA A 161 -28.81 -0.92 -5.06
CA ALA A 161 -28.25 -1.90 -4.14
C ALA A 161 -27.35 -2.97 -4.83
N PRO A 162 -27.70 -3.57 -5.99
CA PRO A 162 -26.82 -4.53 -6.64
C PRO A 162 -25.53 -3.91 -7.21
N ARG A 163 -25.55 -2.65 -7.65
CA ARG A 163 -24.33 -1.97 -8.13
C ARG A 163 -23.36 -1.63 -7.00
N VAL A 164 -23.89 -1.11 -5.89
CA VAL A 164 -23.08 -0.86 -4.69
C VAL A 164 -22.46 -2.17 -4.19
N ALA A 165 -23.26 -3.24 -4.12
CA ALA A 165 -22.74 -4.56 -3.73
C ALA A 165 -21.64 -5.05 -4.68
N LEU A 166 -21.79 -4.86 -6.00
CA LEU A 166 -20.80 -5.23 -6.98
C LEU A 166 -19.49 -4.45 -6.79
N VAL A 167 -19.55 -3.13 -6.60
CA VAL A 167 -18.37 -2.30 -6.35
C VAL A 167 -17.69 -2.72 -5.04
N VAL A 168 -18.44 -2.87 -3.95
CA VAL A 168 -17.93 -3.30 -2.65
C VAL A 168 -17.23 -4.66 -2.75
N LEU A 169 -17.85 -5.62 -3.41
CA LEU A 169 -17.27 -6.94 -3.62
C LEU A 169 -16.00 -6.88 -4.48
N THR A 170 -16.01 -6.07 -5.55
CA THR A 170 -14.83 -5.92 -6.43
C THR A 170 -13.65 -5.32 -5.68
N LEU A 171 -13.86 -4.24 -4.92
CA LEU A 171 -12.80 -3.61 -4.14
C LEU A 171 -12.26 -4.52 -3.03
N THR A 172 -13.16 -5.26 -2.38
CA THR A 172 -12.77 -6.24 -1.35
C THR A 172 -11.99 -7.39 -1.95
N ALA A 173 -12.44 -7.93 -3.10
CA ALA A 173 -11.73 -8.97 -3.84
C ALA A 173 -10.36 -8.49 -4.31
N GLY A 174 -10.25 -7.23 -4.76
CA GLY A 174 -8.98 -6.59 -5.11
C GLY A 174 -8.01 -6.56 -3.93
N THR A 175 -8.47 -6.15 -2.75
CA THR A 175 -7.65 -6.16 -1.53
C THR A 175 -7.22 -7.58 -1.14
N ALA A 176 -8.11 -8.57 -1.25
CA ALA A 176 -7.77 -9.97 -0.99
C ALA A 176 -6.73 -10.50 -1.98
N LEU A 177 -6.82 -10.11 -3.25
CA LEU A 177 -5.84 -10.44 -4.28
C LEU A 177 -4.49 -9.80 -3.98
N LEU A 178 -4.45 -8.52 -3.58
CA LEU A 178 -3.21 -7.83 -3.18
C LEU A 178 -2.55 -8.50 -1.98
N MET A 179 -3.33 -8.86 -0.97
CA MET A 179 -2.84 -9.59 0.18
C MET A 179 -2.20 -10.93 -0.24
N TRP A 180 -2.88 -11.69 -1.10
CA TRP A 180 -2.35 -12.94 -1.62
C TRP A 180 -1.07 -12.75 -2.45
N MET A 181 -1.01 -11.71 -3.29
CA MET A 181 0.19 -11.36 -4.06
C MET A 181 1.37 -11.02 -3.13
N GLY A 182 1.14 -10.21 -2.09
CA GLY A 182 2.17 -9.86 -1.12
C GLY A 182 2.70 -11.07 -0.35
N GLU A 183 1.84 -12.01 0.01
CA GLU A 183 2.24 -13.28 0.63
C GLU A 183 3.04 -14.17 -0.33
N LEU A 184 2.64 -14.26 -1.59
CA LEU A 184 3.39 -15.00 -2.61
C LEU A 184 4.79 -14.43 -2.83
N ILE A 185 4.92 -13.10 -2.89
CA ILE A 185 6.23 -12.45 -3.00
C ILE A 185 7.08 -12.79 -1.78
N SER A 186 6.51 -12.75 -0.57
CA SER A 186 7.23 -13.09 0.67
C SER A 186 7.68 -14.56 0.72
N GLN A 187 6.91 -15.48 0.10
CA GLN A 187 7.22 -16.91 0.11
C GLN A 187 8.19 -17.33 -1.00
N LYS A 188 8.01 -16.79 -2.21
CA LYS A 188 8.73 -17.23 -3.42
C LYS A 188 9.65 -16.17 -4.01
N GLY A 189 9.48 -14.91 -3.60
CA GLY A 189 10.25 -13.77 -4.07
C GLY A 189 11.40 -13.39 -3.14
N ILE A 190 11.70 -12.08 -3.11
CA ILE A 190 12.75 -11.48 -2.28
C ILE A 190 12.11 -10.56 -1.26
N GLY A 191 12.52 -10.70 0.00
CA GLY A 191 12.14 -9.80 1.08
C GLY A 191 10.67 -9.87 1.49
N ASN A 192 10.15 -8.80 2.10
CA ASN A 192 8.77 -8.70 2.52
C ASN A 192 7.90 -8.19 1.36
N GLY A 193 7.01 -9.04 0.84
CA GLY A 193 6.18 -8.72 -0.32
C GLY A 193 5.23 -7.55 -0.08
N MET A 194 4.70 -7.39 1.13
CA MET A 194 3.83 -6.25 1.47
C MET A 194 4.59 -4.93 1.40
N SER A 195 5.80 -4.87 1.96
CA SER A 195 6.66 -3.69 1.89
C SER A 195 7.06 -3.34 0.46
N LEU A 196 7.28 -4.35 -0.38
CA LEU A 196 7.60 -4.14 -1.80
C LEU A 196 6.42 -3.57 -2.60
N ILE A 197 5.19 -4.01 -2.31
CA ILE A 197 3.99 -3.45 -2.95
C ILE A 197 3.79 -2.00 -2.52
N ILE A 198 3.98 -1.66 -1.23
CA ILE A 198 3.92 -0.27 -0.74
C ILE A 198 4.99 0.57 -1.44
N PHE A 199 6.21 0.08 -1.48
CA PHE A 199 7.32 0.76 -2.16
C PHE A 199 7.00 1.02 -3.64
N ALA A 200 6.50 0.01 -4.37
CA ALA A 200 6.09 0.16 -5.75
C ALA A 200 4.96 1.17 -5.94
N SER A 201 4.00 1.23 -5.00
CA SER A 201 2.91 2.23 -5.00
C SER A 201 3.47 3.64 -4.89
N VAL A 202 4.32 3.89 -3.89
CA VAL A 202 4.89 5.21 -3.62
C VAL A 202 5.82 5.66 -4.76
N VAL A 203 6.73 4.78 -5.19
CA VAL A 203 7.67 5.09 -6.28
C VAL A 203 6.93 5.42 -7.59
N SER A 204 5.81 4.75 -7.85
CA SER A 204 5.03 5.01 -9.06
C SER A 204 4.34 6.38 -9.07
N ALA A 205 4.14 7.00 -7.92
CA ALA A 205 3.58 8.35 -7.81
C ALA A 205 4.66 9.45 -7.93
N LEU A 206 5.94 9.13 -7.66
CA LEU A 206 7.03 10.11 -7.69
C LEU A 206 7.18 10.89 -9.00
N PRO A 207 7.08 10.29 -10.21
CA PRO A 207 7.22 11.03 -11.45
C PRO A 207 6.18 12.16 -11.61
N ASN A 208 4.92 11.88 -11.26
CA ASN A 208 3.84 12.87 -11.31
C ASN A 208 4.05 13.97 -10.27
N GLN A 209 4.40 13.62 -9.04
CA GLN A 209 4.70 14.60 -8.00
C GLN A 209 5.91 15.47 -8.36
N GLY A 210 6.95 14.86 -8.93
CA GLY A 210 8.13 15.59 -9.42
C GLY A 210 7.80 16.57 -10.55
N ALA A 211 6.89 16.20 -11.46
CA ALA A 211 6.41 17.08 -12.51
C ALA A 211 5.65 18.29 -11.94
N LEU A 212 4.77 18.09 -10.96
CA LEU A 212 4.04 19.16 -10.27
C LEU A 212 4.99 20.12 -9.55
N VAL A 213 5.94 19.60 -8.77
CA VAL A 213 6.95 20.45 -8.09
C VAL A 213 7.77 21.26 -9.11
N ARG A 214 8.07 20.68 -10.28
CA ARG A 214 8.79 21.40 -11.33
C ARG A 214 7.96 22.53 -11.93
N THR A 215 6.65 22.35 -12.10
CA THR A 215 5.77 23.41 -12.61
C THR A 215 5.56 24.53 -11.60
N ASP A 216 5.41 24.21 -10.31
CA ASP A 216 5.08 25.19 -9.27
C ASP A 216 6.32 25.92 -8.74
N ALA A 217 7.40 25.20 -8.45
CA ALA A 217 8.62 25.73 -7.81
C ALA A 217 9.84 25.79 -8.75
N GLY A 218 9.67 25.43 -10.02
CA GLY A 218 10.75 25.41 -11.00
C GLY A 218 11.80 24.32 -10.74
N MET A 219 12.90 24.39 -11.52
CA MET A 219 13.99 23.39 -11.41
C MET A 219 14.71 23.46 -10.05
N GLY A 220 14.83 24.65 -9.46
CA GLY A 220 15.44 24.84 -8.14
C GLY A 220 14.66 24.15 -7.03
N GLY A 221 13.32 24.25 -7.06
CA GLY A 221 12.44 23.56 -6.12
C GLY A 221 12.53 22.03 -6.24
N LEU A 222 12.57 21.50 -7.46
CA LEU A 222 12.73 20.07 -7.70
C LEU A 222 14.05 19.53 -7.13
N ILE A 223 15.17 20.23 -7.38
CA ILE A 223 16.48 19.86 -6.84
C ILE A 223 16.46 19.90 -5.30
N GLY A 224 15.85 20.95 -4.71
CA GLY A 224 15.72 21.07 -3.26
C GLY A 224 14.95 19.89 -2.65
N VAL A 225 13.83 19.47 -3.27
CA VAL A 225 13.04 18.31 -2.82
C VAL A 225 13.84 17.03 -2.93
N ILE A 226 14.57 16.80 -4.03
CA ILE A 226 15.41 15.59 -4.19
C ILE A 226 16.51 15.53 -3.12
N ILE A 227 17.18 16.64 -2.83
CA ILE A 227 18.21 16.70 -1.79
C ILE A 227 17.59 16.44 -0.41
N LEU A 228 16.43 17.03 -0.12
CA LEU A 228 15.72 16.83 1.14
C LEU A 228 15.34 15.35 1.33
N PHE A 229 14.75 14.73 0.29
CA PHE A 229 14.42 13.30 0.32
C PHE A 229 15.65 12.42 0.51
N GLY A 230 16.74 12.71 -0.20
CA GLY A 230 18.00 12.00 -0.05
C GLY A 230 18.56 12.12 1.39
N ALA A 231 18.54 13.31 1.96
CA ALA A 231 18.98 13.54 3.34
C ALA A 231 18.09 12.79 4.35
N MET A 232 16.77 12.80 4.17
CA MET A 232 15.84 12.03 5.01
C MET A 232 16.10 10.53 4.93
N LEU A 233 16.31 9.97 3.73
CA LEU A 233 16.63 8.55 3.56
C LEU A 233 17.93 8.17 4.30
N VAL A 234 18.98 8.98 4.16
CA VAL A 234 20.24 8.76 4.86
C VAL A 234 20.04 8.82 6.38
N ALA A 235 19.27 9.79 6.87
CA ALA A 235 18.98 9.93 8.30
C ALA A 235 18.20 8.73 8.84
N ILE A 236 17.16 8.25 8.11
CA ILE A 236 16.38 7.08 8.50
C ILE A 236 17.26 5.83 8.57
N VAL A 237 18.07 5.58 7.54
CA VAL A 237 18.99 4.43 7.50
C VAL A 237 20.02 4.50 8.64
N PHE A 238 20.55 5.69 8.93
CA PHE A 238 21.49 5.89 10.03
C PHE A 238 20.87 5.59 11.40
N VAL A 239 19.64 6.03 11.63
CA VAL A 239 18.91 5.74 12.89
C VAL A 239 18.55 4.25 12.99
N GLU A 240 18.13 3.62 11.89
CA GLU A 240 17.75 2.21 11.88
C GLU A 240 18.95 1.27 12.10
N GLN A 241 20.14 1.65 11.64
CA GLN A 241 21.37 0.89 11.87
C GLN A 241 21.94 1.10 13.29
N GLY A 242 21.38 2.02 14.07
CA GLY A 242 21.80 2.31 15.43
C GLY A 242 21.58 1.13 16.37
N GLN A 243 22.65 0.38 16.69
CA GLN A 243 22.61 -0.73 17.64
C GLN A 243 23.36 -0.37 18.91
N ARG A 244 22.72 -0.60 20.06
CA ARG A 244 23.40 -0.51 21.35
C ARG A 244 24.06 -1.87 21.66
N SER A 245 25.38 -1.94 21.54
CA SER A 245 26.13 -3.13 21.98
C SER A 245 26.27 -3.13 23.50
N ILE A 246 25.70 -4.17 24.14
CA ILE A 246 25.90 -4.41 25.57
C ILE A 246 26.99 -5.47 25.69
N PRO A 247 28.18 -5.16 26.27
CA PRO A 247 29.23 -6.15 26.49
C PRO A 247 28.75 -7.14 27.57
N VAL A 248 28.46 -8.37 27.15
CA VAL A 248 28.13 -9.47 28.06
C VAL A 248 29.41 -10.24 28.35
N GLN A 249 29.85 -10.21 29.59
CA GLN A 249 30.96 -11.05 30.05
C GLN A 249 30.41 -12.44 30.43
N PHE A 250 30.73 -13.43 29.60
CA PHE A 250 30.48 -14.82 29.97
C PHE A 250 31.57 -15.27 30.94
N ALA A 251 31.16 -15.76 32.12
CA ALA A 251 32.07 -16.42 33.02
C ALA A 251 32.63 -17.68 32.33
N LYS A 252 33.87 -17.59 31.83
CA LYS A 252 34.56 -18.76 31.28
C LYS A 252 34.86 -19.70 32.41
N ARG A 253 34.12 -20.79 32.54
CA ARG A 253 34.44 -21.88 33.45
C ARG A 253 35.73 -22.51 32.95
N VAL A 254 36.85 -22.18 33.60
CA VAL A 254 38.12 -22.89 33.44
C VAL A 254 37.95 -24.21 34.20
N VAL A 255 37.85 -25.32 33.48
CA VAL A 255 38.01 -26.66 34.02
C VAL A 255 39.46 -27.06 33.87
#